data_e6ef09e4dfda8ec7d21a891b5bdb64e7
#
_entry.id   e6ef09e4dfda8ec7d21a891b5bdb64e7
#
_cell.length_a   1.000
_cell.length_b   1.000
_cell.length_c   1.000
_cell.angle_alpha   90.00
_cell.angle_beta   90.00
_cell.angle_gamma   90.00
#
_symmetry.space_group_name_H-M   'P 1'
#
loop_
_entity.id
_entity.type
_entity.pdbx_description
1 polymer ?
#
loop_
_entity_poly.entity_id
_entity_poly.type
_entity_poly.pdbx_seq_one_letter_code
_entity_poly.pdbx_strand_id
1 'polypeptide(L)'
;EDIGNAKVGFVLESGFNSDDGASGQGGRLFGREAQVNVSGAYGTLYAGRIASIVSDSGSIGYLGDVSAFPNAFGFVGSQAGSTGSAYGRYDTTLAYQPPVFSGLQAAVLYSFKADSKTDTTSRENSSFADRYAAAGLRYKAGKAAVVLAADYTMYSNATNPDLDDG
;
A
#
# COMPACT_ATOMS: atom_id res chain seq x y z
N GLU A 1 10.59 -13.22 -14.80
CA GLU A 1 11.48 -13.30 -15.97
C GLU A 1 12.66 -12.36 -15.75
N ASP A 2 13.87 -12.84 -16.10
CA ASP A 2 15.09 -12.05 -16.01
C ASP A 2 15.32 -11.30 -17.34
N ILE A 3 15.42 -9.98 -17.30
CA ILE A 3 15.72 -9.12 -18.45
C ILE A 3 17.04 -8.40 -18.16
N GLY A 4 18.14 -8.97 -18.61
CA GLY A 4 19.47 -8.47 -18.30
C GLY A 4 19.75 -8.52 -16.78
N ASN A 5 19.99 -7.36 -16.16
CA ASN A 5 20.24 -7.22 -14.74
C ASN A 5 18.96 -6.90 -13.92
N ALA A 6 17.79 -6.94 -14.54
CA ALA A 6 16.51 -6.68 -13.92
C ALA A 6 15.64 -7.96 -13.90
N LYS A 7 14.83 -8.09 -12.87
CA LYS A 7 13.82 -9.13 -12.76
C LYS A 7 12.44 -8.50 -12.83
N VAL A 8 11.59 -9.02 -13.69
CA VAL A 8 10.17 -8.65 -13.75
C VAL A 8 9.36 -9.73 -13.07
N GLY A 9 8.51 -9.32 -12.13
CA GLY A 9 7.61 -10.19 -11.40
C GLY A 9 6.21 -9.60 -11.31
N PHE A 10 5.28 -10.40 -10.80
CA PHE A 10 3.93 -9.96 -10.48
C PHE A 10 3.42 -10.67 -9.24
N VAL A 11 2.46 -10.04 -8.55
CA VAL A 11 1.71 -10.64 -7.45
C VAL A 11 0.23 -10.49 -7.74
N LEU A 12 -0.50 -11.60 -7.69
CA LEU A 12 -1.96 -11.66 -7.82
C LEU A 12 -2.50 -12.38 -6.60
N GLU A 13 -3.15 -11.64 -5.69
CA GLU A 13 -3.62 -12.15 -4.42
C GLU A 13 -5.13 -11.93 -4.26
N SER A 14 -5.86 -13.02 -4.09
CA SER A 14 -7.29 -13.04 -3.78
C SER A 14 -7.54 -13.16 -2.28
N GLY A 15 -8.67 -12.59 -1.82
CA GLY A 15 -9.22 -12.85 -0.51
C GLY A 15 -10.63 -13.44 -0.62
N PHE A 16 -10.96 -14.37 0.28
CA PHE A 16 -12.30 -14.94 0.39
C PHE A 16 -12.65 -15.18 1.86
N ASN A 17 -13.93 -15.24 2.17
CA ASN A 17 -14.41 -15.62 3.48
C ASN A 17 -14.43 -17.15 3.59
N SER A 18 -13.87 -17.69 4.65
CA SER A 18 -13.76 -19.15 4.82
C SER A 18 -15.06 -19.82 5.24
N ASP A 19 -16.02 -19.07 5.72
CA ASP A 19 -17.32 -19.54 6.20
C ASP A 19 -18.39 -19.68 5.12
N ASP A 20 -18.34 -18.83 4.10
CA ASP A 20 -19.33 -18.78 3.01
C ASP A 20 -18.72 -18.85 1.58
N GLY A 21 -17.39 -18.75 1.48
CA GLY A 21 -16.69 -18.74 0.19
C GLY A 21 -16.82 -17.46 -0.62
N ALA A 22 -17.45 -16.41 -0.07
CA ALA A 22 -17.61 -15.14 -0.77
C ALA A 22 -16.27 -14.45 -1.01
N SER A 23 -16.13 -13.79 -2.17
CA SER A 23 -14.91 -12.99 -2.47
C SER A 23 -14.81 -11.80 -1.55
N GLY A 24 -13.64 -11.63 -0.94
CA GLY A 24 -13.28 -10.47 -0.14
C GLY A 24 -13.08 -9.19 -0.98
N GLN A 25 -12.70 -8.10 -0.30
CA GLN A 25 -12.32 -6.82 -0.92
C GLN A 25 -13.34 -6.29 -1.94
N GLY A 26 -14.62 -6.38 -1.58
CA GLY A 26 -15.73 -5.91 -2.42
C GLY A 26 -15.96 -6.77 -3.69
N GLY A 27 -15.62 -8.06 -3.65
CA GLY A 27 -15.81 -8.98 -4.79
C GLY A 27 -14.78 -8.80 -5.91
N ARG A 28 -13.60 -8.24 -5.63
CA ARG A 28 -12.49 -8.18 -6.59
C ARG A 28 -11.79 -9.54 -6.67
N LEU A 29 -11.52 -10.03 -7.89
CA LEU A 29 -10.80 -11.30 -8.09
C LEU A 29 -9.41 -11.27 -7.43
N PHE A 30 -8.64 -10.21 -7.65
CA PHE A 30 -7.33 -10.00 -7.01
C PHE A 30 -7.38 -8.75 -6.12
N GLY A 31 -8.30 -8.77 -5.15
CA GLY A 31 -8.60 -7.60 -4.33
C GLY A 31 -7.55 -7.28 -3.26
N ARG A 32 -6.67 -8.24 -2.92
CA ARG A 32 -5.59 -8.02 -1.95
C ARG A 32 -4.37 -7.39 -2.60
N GLU A 33 -3.84 -7.98 -3.66
CA GLU A 33 -2.81 -7.38 -4.52
C GLU A 33 -3.02 -7.78 -5.98
N ALA A 34 -2.75 -6.85 -6.89
CA ALA A 34 -2.69 -7.05 -8.33
C ALA A 34 -1.63 -6.10 -8.89
N GLN A 35 -0.36 -6.51 -8.88
CA GLN A 35 0.76 -5.64 -9.20
C GLN A 35 1.81 -6.33 -10.05
N VAL A 36 2.52 -5.54 -10.84
CA VAL A 36 3.75 -5.89 -11.52
C VAL A 36 4.91 -5.19 -10.81
N ASN A 37 6.06 -5.84 -10.74
CA ASN A 37 7.25 -5.22 -10.17
C ASN A 37 8.48 -5.45 -11.05
N VAL A 38 9.41 -4.51 -10.97
CA VAL A 38 10.73 -4.59 -11.60
C VAL A 38 11.78 -4.37 -10.52
N SER A 39 12.63 -5.34 -10.32
CA SER A 39 13.65 -5.35 -9.28
C SER A 39 15.06 -5.52 -9.84
N GLY A 40 16.05 -4.96 -9.16
CA GLY A 40 17.44 -5.03 -9.53
C GLY A 40 18.36 -4.41 -8.46
N ALA A 41 19.60 -4.14 -8.84
CA ALA A 41 20.56 -3.49 -7.94
C ALA A 41 20.11 -2.10 -7.46
N TYR A 42 19.20 -1.48 -8.18
CA TYR A 42 18.60 -0.17 -7.86
C TYR A 42 17.41 -0.26 -6.89
N GLY A 43 16.98 -1.45 -6.49
CA GLY A 43 15.80 -1.68 -5.68
C GLY A 43 14.62 -2.22 -6.48
N THR A 44 13.40 -1.96 -6.04
CA THR A 44 12.18 -2.47 -6.67
C THR A 44 11.17 -1.36 -6.91
N LEU A 45 10.67 -1.30 -8.14
CA LEU A 45 9.53 -0.48 -8.55
C LEU A 45 8.30 -1.38 -8.66
N TYR A 46 7.18 -0.93 -8.13
CA TYR A 46 5.89 -1.62 -8.16
C TYR A 46 4.85 -0.77 -8.86
N ALA A 47 3.97 -1.40 -9.62
CA ALA A 47 2.84 -0.74 -10.29
C ALA A 47 1.59 -1.61 -10.22
N GLY A 48 0.45 -1.03 -9.84
CA GLY A 48 -0.83 -1.72 -9.78
C GLY A 48 -1.61 -1.48 -8.48
N ARG A 49 -2.39 -2.48 -8.04
CA ARG A 49 -3.09 -2.46 -6.76
C ARG A 49 -2.20 -3.04 -5.67
N ILE A 50 -1.89 -2.23 -4.66
CA ILE A 50 -0.91 -2.56 -3.62
C ILE A 50 -1.45 -2.12 -2.25
N ALA A 51 -1.08 -2.85 -1.19
CA ALA A 51 -1.33 -2.42 0.18
C ALA A 51 -0.43 -1.23 0.56
N SER A 52 -0.91 -0.38 1.47
CA SER A 52 -0.15 0.76 1.98
C SER A 52 1.16 0.34 2.66
N ILE A 53 2.14 1.24 2.65
CA ILE A 53 3.36 1.14 3.49
C ILE A 53 2.99 1.13 4.99
N VAL A 54 1.95 1.91 5.36
CA VAL A 54 1.37 1.98 6.70
C VAL A 54 0.40 0.81 6.91
N SER A 55 0.85 -0.42 6.63
CA SER A 55 0.07 -1.65 6.72
C SER A 55 0.93 -2.76 7.33
N ASP A 56 0.30 -3.76 7.91
CA ASP A 56 0.93 -4.99 8.38
C ASP A 56 0.94 -6.11 7.33
N SER A 57 0.42 -5.84 6.14
CA SER A 57 0.24 -6.83 5.08
C SER A 57 0.66 -6.29 3.71
N GLY A 58 0.72 -7.19 2.73
CA GLY A 58 1.10 -6.87 1.37
C GLY A 58 2.60 -6.79 1.13
N SER A 59 2.98 -6.55 -0.11
CA SER A 59 4.38 -6.62 -0.56
C SER A 59 5.28 -5.55 0.05
N ILE A 60 4.72 -4.39 0.43
CA ILE A 60 5.48 -3.23 0.95
C ILE A 60 5.00 -2.72 2.31
N GLY A 61 4.17 -3.49 3.02
CA GLY A 61 3.70 -3.13 4.36
C GLY A 61 4.83 -3.23 5.39
N TYR A 62 5.08 -2.15 6.13
CA TYR A 62 6.18 -2.11 7.11
C TYR A 62 5.75 -2.41 8.54
N LEU A 63 4.47 -2.17 8.87
CA LEU A 63 4.00 -2.34 10.24
C LEU A 63 3.92 -3.80 10.70
N GLY A 64 3.85 -4.75 9.76
CA GLY A 64 3.96 -6.17 10.07
C GLY A 64 5.26 -6.57 10.76
N ASP A 65 6.34 -5.83 10.54
CA ASP A 65 7.64 -6.09 11.14
C ASP A 65 7.72 -5.75 12.64
N VAL A 66 6.83 -4.88 13.12
CA VAL A 66 6.77 -4.42 14.52
C VAL A 66 5.49 -4.84 15.22
N SER A 67 4.61 -5.54 14.53
CA SER A 67 3.39 -6.10 15.11
C SER A 67 3.70 -7.41 15.82
N ALA A 68 3.31 -7.51 17.10
CA ALA A 68 3.45 -8.75 17.88
C ALA A 68 2.44 -9.82 17.44
N PHE A 69 1.33 -9.42 16.83
CA PHE A 69 0.28 -10.30 16.34
C PHE A 69 -0.14 -9.90 14.93
N PRO A 70 -0.26 -10.84 14.01
CA PRO A 70 -0.77 -10.57 12.67
C PRO A 70 -2.14 -9.89 12.73
N ASN A 71 -2.34 -8.85 11.93
CA ASN A 71 -3.56 -8.03 11.88
C ASN A 71 -3.96 -7.28 13.17
N ALA A 72 -3.20 -7.42 14.27
CA ALA A 72 -3.50 -6.70 15.51
C ALA A 72 -3.15 -5.21 15.41
N PHE A 73 -2.21 -4.86 14.56
CA PHE A 73 -1.80 -3.47 14.37
C PHE A 73 -2.92 -2.59 13.84
N GLY A 74 -3.89 -3.15 13.09
CA GLY A 74 -5.09 -2.46 12.66
C GLY A 74 -5.96 -1.96 13.77
N PHE A 75 -6.13 -2.78 14.70
CA PHE A 75 -6.90 -2.42 15.87
C PHE A 75 -6.17 -1.39 16.74
N VAL A 76 -4.87 -1.57 16.94
CA VAL A 76 -4.03 -0.66 17.74
C VAL A 76 -3.71 0.62 16.98
N GLY A 77 -3.43 0.54 15.69
CA GLY A 77 -3.13 1.70 14.84
C GLY A 77 -4.30 2.66 14.70
N SER A 78 -5.53 2.16 14.59
CA SER A 78 -6.73 2.99 14.62
C SER A 78 -6.92 3.71 15.96
N GLN A 79 -6.44 3.12 17.04
CA GLN A 79 -6.47 3.71 18.38
C GLN A 79 -5.36 4.74 18.62
N ALA A 80 -4.24 4.64 17.89
CA ALA A 80 -3.10 5.54 18.02
C ALA A 80 -3.19 6.81 17.13
N GLY A 81 -4.36 7.10 16.56
CA GLY A 81 -4.56 8.29 15.73
C GLY A 81 -4.06 8.13 14.29
N SER A 82 -3.75 6.90 13.85
CA SER A 82 -3.58 6.66 12.43
C SER A 82 -4.95 6.81 11.77
N THR A 83 -5.01 7.62 10.74
CA THR A 83 -6.21 7.79 9.92
C THR A 83 -6.67 6.43 9.40
N GLY A 84 -7.96 6.22 9.21
CA GLY A 84 -8.57 4.93 8.83
C GLY A 84 -8.06 4.28 7.53
N SER A 85 -7.04 4.83 6.92
CA SER A 85 -6.33 4.36 5.73
C SER A 85 -5.22 3.33 6.01
N ALA A 86 -4.84 3.08 7.26
CA ALA A 86 -3.71 2.20 7.63
C ALA A 86 -3.79 0.77 7.06
N TYR A 87 -4.95 0.34 6.59
CA TYR A 87 -5.18 -0.97 5.95
C TYR A 87 -5.64 -0.87 4.51
N GLY A 88 -5.61 0.34 3.97
CA GLY A 88 -6.00 0.58 2.60
C GLY A 88 -5.16 -0.24 1.61
N ARG A 89 -5.86 -0.72 0.59
CA ARG A 89 -5.28 -1.19 -0.65
C ARG A 89 -5.70 -0.21 -1.72
N TYR A 90 -4.74 0.34 -2.40
CA TYR A 90 -4.94 1.44 -3.32
C TYR A 90 -4.74 0.98 -4.75
N ASP A 91 -5.64 1.39 -5.63
CA ASP A 91 -5.57 1.16 -7.06
C ASP A 91 -4.60 2.16 -7.72
N THR A 92 -4.22 1.89 -8.96
CA THR A 92 -3.39 2.77 -9.81
C THR A 92 -2.20 3.37 -9.07
N THR A 93 -1.47 2.51 -8.35
CA THR A 93 -0.38 2.87 -7.46
C THR A 93 0.97 2.66 -8.15
N LEU A 94 1.89 3.61 -7.92
CA LEU A 94 3.32 3.42 -8.07
C LEU A 94 3.98 3.43 -6.72
N ALA A 95 4.89 2.48 -6.48
CA ALA A 95 5.69 2.45 -5.26
C ALA A 95 7.14 2.11 -5.59
N TYR A 96 8.07 2.62 -4.79
CA TYR A 96 9.48 2.35 -4.94
C TYR A 96 10.12 2.04 -3.60
N GLN A 97 10.90 0.97 -3.58
CA GLN A 97 11.76 0.57 -2.47
C GLN A 97 13.21 0.54 -2.95
N PRO A 98 14.09 1.45 -2.51
CA PRO A 98 15.52 1.34 -2.75
C PRO A 98 16.10 0.08 -2.09
N PRO A 99 17.32 -0.31 -2.45
CA PRO A 99 18.02 -1.42 -1.79
C PRO A 99 18.18 -1.17 -0.30
N VAL A 100 18.20 -2.24 0.48
CA VAL A 100 18.52 -2.17 1.92
C VAL A 100 19.97 -1.71 2.09
N PHE A 101 20.18 -0.67 2.90
CA PHE A 101 21.50 -0.18 3.25
C PHE A 101 21.74 -0.32 4.76
N SER A 102 22.65 -1.18 5.17
CA SER A 102 23.02 -1.42 6.58
C SER A 102 21.80 -1.68 7.49
N GLY A 103 20.82 -2.42 7.01
CA GLY A 103 19.57 -2.71 7.75
C GLY A 103 18.48 -1.65 7.60
N LEU A 104 18.78 -0.51 6.99
CA LEU A 104 17.81 0.56 6.71
C LEU A 104 17.19 0.36 5.32
N GLN A 105 15.87 0.43 5.22
CA GLN A 105 15.12 0.44 3.97
C GLN A 105 14.07 1.54 4.00
N ALA A 106 14.01 2.32 2.93
CA ALA A 106 12.94 3.28 2.68
C ALA A 106 11.86 2.68 1.78
N ALA A 107 10.70 3.30 1.75
CA ALA A 107 9.69 3.11 0.72
C ALA A 107 8.92 4.39 0.51
N VAL A 108 8.47 4.60 -0.72
CA VAL A 108 7.51 5.65 -1.09
C VAL A 108 6.43 5.07 -1.96
N LEU A 109 5.21 5.58 -1.83
CA LEU A 109 4.05 5.11 -2.56
C LEU A 109 3.15 6.29 -2.92
N TYR A 110 2.63 6.27 -4.14
CA TYR A 110 1.60 7.20 -4.58
C TYR A 110 0.53 6.46 -5.40
N SER A 111 -0.73 6.68 -5.03
CA SER A 111 -1.90 6.21 -5.78
C SER A 111 -2.55 7.38 -6.50
N PHE A 112 -2.64 7.28 -7.81
CA PHE A 112 -3.26 8.29 -8.68
C PHE A 112 -4.78 8.28 -8.61
N LYS A 113 -5.35 7.18 -8.11
CA LYS A 113 -6.78 6.97 -7.88
C LYS A 113 -6.96 5.84 -6.89
N ALA A 114 -7.38 6.16 -5.68
CA ALA A 114 -7.37 5.24 -4.55
C ALA A 114 -8.30 4.03 -4.72
N ASP A 115 -9.46 4.21 -5.34
CA ASP A 115 -10.41 3.13 -5.64
C ASP A 115 -11.07 3.33 -7.02
N SER A 116 -10.57 2.58 -8.00
CA SER A 116 -11.10 2.60 -9.38
C SER A 116 -12.37 1.77 -9.55
N LYS A 117 -12.79 1.00 -8.55
CA LYS A 117 -14.01 0.18 -8.62
C LYS A 117 -15.25 0.98 -8.22
N THR A 118 -15.16 1.78 -7.18
CA THR A 118 -16.27 2.62 -6.71
C THR A 118 -16.33 3.94 -7.48
N ASP A 119 -15.18 4.56 -7.73
CA ASP A 119 -15.08 5.72 -8.60
C ASP A 119 -14.78 5.28 -10.05
N THR A 120 -15.81 5.20 -10.87
CA THR A 120 -15.68 4.82 -12.29
C THR A 120 -15.61 6.01 -13.24
N THR A 121 -15.79 7.23 -12.77
CA THR A 121 -15.97 8.44 -13.57
C THR A 121 -14.79 9.40 -13.55
N SER A 122 -14.11 9.51 -12.41
CA SER A 122 -12.99 10.44 -12.27
C SER A 122 -11.77 9.97 -13.05
N ARG A 123 -11.03 10.93 -13.59
CA ARG A 123 -9.71 10.66 -14.20
C ARG A 123 -8.67 10.47 -13.09
N GLU A 124 -7.70 9.62 -13.35
CA GLU A 124 -6.52 9.47 -12.49
C GLU A 124 -5.81 10.81 -12.29
N ASN A 125 -5.31 11.03 -11.08
CA ASN A 125 -4.59 12.23 -10.66
C ASN A 125 -5.37 13.55 -10.83
N SER A 126 -6.70 13.48 -10.86
CA SER A 126 -7.55 14.67 -10.89
C SER A 126 -8.01 15.03 -9.48
N SER A 127 -8.43 16.29 -9.28
CA SER A 127 -9.05 16.76 -8.02
C SER A 127 -10.40 16.09 -7.72
N PHE A 128 -10.95 15.33 -8.68
CA PHE A 128 -12.20 14.58 -8.52
C PHE A 128 -11.96 13.12 -8.15
N ALA A 129 -10.73 12.66 -8.06
CA ALA A 129 -10.36 11.33 -7.61
C ALA A 129 -9.68 11.40 -6.24
N ASP A 130 -10.07 10.51 -5.33
CA ASP A 130 -9.32 10.30 -4.10
C ASP A 130 -7.93 9.75 -4.46
N ARG A 131 -6.88 10.38 -3.93
CA ARG A 131 -5.47 10.03 -4.14
C ARG A 131 -4.82 9.73 -2.80
N TYR A 132 -3.75 8.97 -2.82
CA TYR A 132 -3.09 8.57 -1.60
C TYR A 132 -1.57 8.60 -1.76
N ALA A 133 -0.87 9.07 -0.73
CA ALA A 133 0.58 9.06 -0.67
C ALA A 133 1.04 8.46 0.66
N ALA A 134 2.12 7.71 0.64
CA ALA A 134 2.75 7.20 1.85
C ALA A 134 4.27 7.14 1.70
N ALA A 135 4.96 7.28 2.82
CA ALA A 135 6.40 7.09 2.91
C ALA A 135 6.74 6.34 4.21
N GLY A 136 7.79 5.55 4.17
CA GLY A 136 8.22 4.79 5.34
C GLY A 136 9.72 4.55 5.36
N LEU A 137 10.23 4.40 6.57
CA LEU A 137 11.58 3.95 6.88
C LEU A 137 11.48 2.76 7.82
N ARG A 138 12.21 1.71 7.52
CA ARG A 138 12.33 0.52 8.33
C ARG A 138 13.80 0.24 8.62
N TYR A 139 14.14 0.04 9.89
CA TYR A 139 15.46 -0.40 10.30
C TYR A 139 15.38 -1.75 11.00
N LYS A 140 16.20 -2.70 10.58
CA LYS A 140 16.30 -4.02 11.21
C LYS A 140 17.72 -4.32 11.61
N ALA A 141 17.93 -4.70 12.89
CA ALA A 141 19.21 -5.13 13.43
C ALA A 141 19.00 -6.34 14.35
N GLY A 142 19.39 -7.51 13.91
CA GLY A 142 19.17 -8.76 14.62
C GLY A 142 17.68 -9.02 14.86
N LYS A 143 17.26 -9.05 16.13
CA LYS A 143 15.86 -9.21 16.53
C LYS A 143 15.09 -7.90 16.73
N ALA A 144 15.78 -6.76 16.62
CA ALA A 144 15.16 -5.45 16.78
C ALA A 144 14.69 -4.91 15.41
N ALA A 145 13.49 -4.34 15.41
CA ALA A 145 12.95 -3.62 14.27
C ALA A 145 12.38 -2.28 14.73
N VAL A 146 12.60 -1.24 13.93
CA VAL A 146 12.00 0.09 14.13
C VAL A 146 11.39 0.49 12.80
N VAL A 147 10.14 0.99 12.85
CA VAL A 147 9.42 1.49 11.68
C VAL A 147 8.97 2.92 11.97
N LEU A 148 9.22 3.80 11.03
CA LEU A 148 8.64 5.13 10.94
C LEU A 148 7.90 5.20 9.61
N ALA A 149 6.60 5.49 9.65
CA ALA A 149 5.80 5.62 8.44
C ALA A 149 4.79 6.76 8.59
N ALA A 150 4.48 7.40 7.48
CA ALA A 150 3.48 8.45 7.38
C ALA A 150 2.69 8.28 6.09
N ASP A 151 1.43 8.68 6.11
CA ASP A 151 0.56 8.67 4.95
C ASP A 151 -0.33 9.92 4.91
N TYR A 152 -0.85 10.18 3.73
CA TYR A 152 -1.76 11.29 3.48
C TYR A 152 -2.78 10.91 2.40
N THR A 153 -4.06 11.14 2.69
CA THR A 153 -5.16 10.96 1.74
C THR A 153 -5.64 12.32 1.24
N MET A 154 -5.56 12.52 -0.06
CA MET A 154 -6.12 13.67 -0.75
C MET A 154 -7.52 13.30 -1.21
N TYR A 155 -8.53 13.78 -0.48
CA TYR A 155 -9.92 13.53 -0.81
C TYR A 155 -10.36 14.31 -2.05
N SER A 156 -11.27 13.72 -2.81
CA SER A 156 -11.86 14.38 -3.96
C SER A 156 -12.81 15.51 -3.52
N ASN A 157 -12.84 16.61 -4.27
CA ASN A 157 -13.78 17.71 -4.05
C ASN A 157 -15.26 17.29 -4.17
N ALA A 158 -15.53 16.14 -4.83
CA ALA A 158 -16.88 15.57 -4.91
C ALA A 158 -17.31 14.85 -3.63
N THR A 159 -16.35 14.28 -2.89
CA THR A 159 -16.62 13.51 -1.67
C THR A 159 -16.62 14.39 -0.43
N ASN A 160 -15.87 15.50 -0.45
CA ASN A 160 -15.76 16.43 0.66
C ASN A 160 -15.49 17.86 0.16
N PRO A 161 -16.53 18.59 -0.25
CA PRO A 161 -16.37 19.96 -0.78
C PRO A 161 -15.84 20.95 0.26
N ASP A 162 -15.87 20.61 1.55
CA ASP A 162 -15.43 21.46 2.66
C ASP A 162 -14.02 21.13 3.19
N LEU A 163 -13.40 20.05 2.73
CA LEU A 163 -12.00 19.74 3.04
C LEU A 163 -11.14 20.25 1.88
N ASP A 164 -10.80 21.51 1.98
CA ASP A 164 -9.77 22.12 1.14
C ASP A 164 -8.45 21.32 1.33
N ASP A 165 -7.76 21.06 0.23
CA ASP A 165 -6.47 20.37 0.22
C ASP A 165 -5.47 21.18 1.09
N GLY A 166 -5.38 20.84 2.37
CA GLY A 166 -4.48 21.45 3.34
C GLY A 166 -3.20 20.65 3.52
#